data_ea9c7ea3f9cf02961ce3b4316ab42afe
#
_entry.id   ea9c7ea3f9cf02961ce3b4316ab42afe
#
_cell.length_a   1.000
_cell.length_b   1.000
_cell.length_c   1.000
_cell.angle_alpha   90.00
_cell.angle_beta   90.00
_cell.angle_gamma   90.00
#
_symmetry.space_group_name_H-M   'P 1'
#
loop_
_entity.id
_entity.type
_entity.pdbx_description
1 polymer ?
#
loop_
_entity_poly.entity_id
_entity_poly.type
_entity_poly.pdbx_seq_one_letter_code
_entity_poly.pdbx_strand_id
1 'polypeptide(L)'
;MKQHLFGLIPVCLFFATACSKRITPTEISTANPTSPRAVTTAPPATWQEHWFEHNQLLQLKFYDTSVAVYFDNDVNPSITWPDSYLGQAWDYTKATYGSFGGDSRLFAIFHAGKYSGGHPSTYFDTSHDLRNVIDVGSSDPNAWTSGTGNDIDLTTHEIGHIVEGASKGIHNSPAFGIWHDSKWMEIYQYDVYLGLGRTSDATRWYNLKIPTIDDFPRSGTHWFRDWFYPVYNGFGKTATLNKFFSLLGQYFPRHTVTNGVFSYPEYTWGMNFGEFVHFWSGAAGADLKQLALNAFGSLDESGNDWTVQLAQAKLDFPAIKYTDITGLGTLSVTKENSGGAGATEGSSKLVDNNYNTKFFVGGFPAGFEMQLTFPSAHIAGSYTLTSGNDLPDRDPKDWQLLGSNDGFTWYVLDVRTGQTFESRNQTRLFRTTNTNTYSRYKIYVSANNGSVDFQTSEWRLIEY
;
A
#
# COMPACT_ATOMS: atom_id res chain seq x y z
N MET A 1 31.58 31.24 -51.27
CA MET A 1 30.30 31.86 -50.87
C MET A 1 29.19 30.82 -51.00
N LYS A 2 28.78 30.24 -49.93
CA LYS A 2 27.59 29.34 -49.88
C LYS A 2 26.61 29.98 -48.91
N GLN A 3 25.45 30.36 -49.42
CA GLN A 3 24.34 30.88 -48.61
C GLN A 3 23.62 29.74 -47.95
N HIS A 4 23.44 29.82 -46.65
CA HIS A 4 22.54 28.93 -45.88
C HIS A 4 21.17 29.56 -45.79
N LEU A 5 20.17 28.87 -46.34
CA LEU A 5 18.75 29.20 -46.22
C LEU A 5 18.23 28.65 -44.88
N PHE A 6 17.74 29.54 -44.02
CA PHE A 6 17.01 29.18 -42.83
C PHE A 6 15.51 28.99 -43.18
N GLY A 7 15.03 27.77 -43.07
CA GLY A 7 13.61 27.47 -43.18
C GLY A 7 12.92 27.67 -41.84
N LEU A 8 11.92 28.55 -41.77
CA LEU A 8 11.00 28.72 -40.67
C LEU A 8 10.03 27.55 -40.62
N ILE A 9 9.99 26.84 -39.51
CA ILE A 9 8.93 25.85 -39.19
C ILE A 9 7.84 26.57 -38.37
N PRO A 10 6.57 26.52 -38.79
CA PRO A 10 5.49 27.09 -38.00
C PRO A 10 5.17 26.19 -36.81
N VAL A 11 5.23 26.75 -35.61
CA VAL A 11 4.75 26.12 -34.38
C VAL A 11 3.24 26.15 -34.39
N CYS A 12 2.60 25.00 -34.62
CA CYS A 12 1.16 24.83 -34.37
C CYS A 12 0.92 24.61 -32.88
N LEU A 13 0.39 25.62 -32.20
CA LEU A 13 -0.20 25.47 -30.86
C LEU A 13 -1.48 24.65 -30.97
N PHE A 14 -1.44 23.41 -30.50
CA PHE A 14 -2.65 22.64 -30.23
C PHE A 14 -3.20 23.02 -28.86
N PHE A 15 -4.29 23.75 -28.81
CA PHE A 15 -5.11 23.87 -27.62
C PHE A 15 -5.83 22.53 -27.41
N ALA A 16 -5.40 21.74 -26.45
CA ALA A 16 -6.15 20.58 -26.00
C ALA A 16 -7.33 21.06 -25.13
N THR A 17 -8.51 21.14 -25.71
CA THR A 17 -9.76 21.26 -24.97
C THR A 17 -10.02 19.92 -24.28
N ALA A 18 -9.85 19.89 -22.96
CA ALA A 18 -10.24 18.76 -22.13
C ALA A 18 -11.77 18.61 -22.18
N CYS A 19 -12.23 17.64 -22.94
CA CYS A 19 -13.64 17.26 -22.98
C CYS A 19 -13.90 16.31 -21.80
N SER A 20 -14.48 16.83 -20.70
CA SER A 20 -14.91 15.99 -19.56
C SER A 20 -16.11 15.15 -19.99
N LYS A 21 -15.92 13.86 -20.24
CA LYS A 21 -17.01 12.91 -20.37
C LYS A 21 -17.49 12.48 -18.99
N ARG A 22 -18.65 12.97 -18.60
CA ARG A 22 -19.42 12.39 -17.49
C ARG A 22 -19.80 10.96 -17.86
N ILE A 23 -19.21 9.98 -17.17
CA ILE A 23 -19.61 8.58 -17.28
C ILE A 23 -20.66 8.33 -16.20
N THR A 24 -21.90 8.08 -16.61
CA THR A 24 -22.96 7.56 -15.74
C THR A 24 -22.62 6.11 -15.38
N PRO A 25 -22.73 5.69 -14.10
CA PRO A 25 -22.49 4.30 -13.73
C PRO A 25 -23.55 3.40 -14.39
N THR A 26 -23.12 2.57 -15.32
CA THR A 26 -23.95 1.46 -15.82
C THR A 26 -23.86 0.35 -14.76
N GLU A 27 -25.00 -0.12 -14.29
CA GLU A 27 -25.06 -1.28 -13.40
C GLU A 27 -24.40 -2.48 -14.08
N ILE A 28 -23.25 -2.91 -13.53
CA ILE A 28 -22.54 -4.08 -14.02
C ILE A 28 -23.18 -5.30 -13.36
N SER A 29 -23.86 -6.10 -14.18
CA SER A 29 -24.29 -7.43 -13.82
C SER A 29 -23.11 -8.21 -13.25
N THR A 30 -23.21 -8.65 -11.99
CA THR A 30 -22.26 -9.54 -11.34
C THR A 30 -22.46 -10.95 -11.86
N ALA A 31 -22.10 -11.22 -13.10
CA ALA A 31 -21.83 -12.57 -13.53
C ALA A 31 -20.48 -12.97 -12.90
N ASN A 32 -20.53 -13.79 -11.83
CA ASN A 32 -19.34 -14.47 -11.34
C ASN A 32 -18.69 -15.19 -12.51
N PRO A 33 -17.42 -14.90 -12.86
CA PRO A 33 -16.68 -15.78 -13.75
C PRO A 33 -16.66 -17.14 -13.06
N THR A 34 -17.15 -18.15 -13.73
CA THR A 34 -17.06 -19.55 -13.29
C THR A 34 -15.59 -19.82 -13.00
N SER A 35 -15.24 -19.97 -11.72
CA SER A 35 -13.89 -20.31 -11.29
C SER A 35 -13.44 -21.55 -12.05
N PRO A 36 -12.32 -21.52 -12.78
CA PRO A 36 -11.79 -22.72 -13.39
C PRO A 36 -11.55 -23.76 -12.29
N ARG A 37 -12.00 -24.97 -12.53
CA ARG A 37 -11.85 -26.11 -11.65
C ARG A 37 -10.37 -26.29 -11.31
N ALA A 38 -10.03 -26.40 -10.01
CA ALA A 38 -8.67 -26.64 -9.57
C ALA A 38 -8.06 -27.82 -10.36
N VAL A 39 -6.97 -27.54 -11.07
CA VAL A 39 -6.27 -28.54 -11.87
C VAL A 39 -5.43 -29.39 -10.91
N THR A 40 -5.82 -30.65 -10.73
CA THR A 40 -5.12 -31.64 -9.88
C THR A 40 -4.05 -32.42 -10.66
N THR A 41 -3.77 -32.03 -11.91
CA THR A 41 -2.77 -32.71 -12.74
C THR A 41 -1.35 -32.36 -12.33
N ALA A 42 -0.46 -33.35 -12.28
CA ALA A 42 0.96 -33.12 -12.04
C ALA A 42 1.53 -32.15 -13.10
N PRO A 43 2.43 -31.22 -12.71
CA PRO A 43 3.16 -30.42 -13.66
C PRO A 43 3.99 -31.33 -14.61
N PRO A 44 4.36 -30.86 -15.83
CA PRO A 44 5.19 -31.64 -16.72
C PRO A 44 6.57 -31.92 -16.09
N ALA A 45 7.08 -33.13 -16.28
CA ALA A 45 8.39 -33.53 -15.73
C ALA A 45 9.56 -32.67 -16.28
N THR A 46 9.37 -32.16 -17.48
CA THR A 46 10.30 -31.21 -18.12
C THR A 46 9.54 -30.05 -18.72
N TRP A 47 10.16 -28.88 -18.76
CA TRP A 47 9.58 -27.69 -19.37
C TRP A 47 10.65 -27.00 -20.25
N GLN A 48 10.38 -26.88 -21.55
CA GLN A 48 11.27 -26.18 -22.49
C GLN A 48 11.00 -24.69 -22.44
N GLU A 49 12.00 -23.90 -22.09
CA GLU A 49 11.93 -22.45 -22.19
C GLU A 49 11.85 -22.02 -23.64
N HIS A 50 11.08 -20.99 -23.92
CA HIS A 50 10.88 -20.42 -25.24
C HIS A 50 10.56 -18.92 -25.18
N TRP A 51 11.04 -18.25 -24.12
CA TRP A 51 10.82 -16.82 -23.86
C TRP A 51 12.14 -16.10 -23.70
N PHE A 52 12.19 -14.85 -24.14
CA PHE A 52 13.38 -14.03 -24.21
C PHE A 52 14.54 -14.79 -24.88
N GLU A 53 15.76 -14.67 -24.34
CA GLU A 53 16.94 -15.47 -24.72
C GLU A 53 17.05 -16.80 -23.98
N HIS A 54 16.09 -17.13 -23.12
CA HIS A 54 16.06 -18.38 -22.35
C HIS A 54 15.63 -19.56 -23.26
N ASN A 55 16.36 -20.62 -23.16
CA ASN A 55 16.14 -21.80 -24.02
C ASN A 55 16.53 -23.14 -23.33
N GLN A 56 16.61 -23.17 -22.02
CA GLN A 56 16.99 -24.35 -21.26
C GLN A 56 15.85 -25.36 -21.23
N LEU A 57 16.17 -26.65 -21.14
CA LEU A 57 15.22 -27.70 -20.81
C LEU A 57 15.20 -27.89 -19.29
N LEU A 58 14.22 -27.31 -18.68
CA LEU A 58 14.04 -27.34 -17.23
C LEU A 58 13.59 -28.70 -16.73
N GLN A 59 14.06 -29.11 -15.55
CA GLN A 59 13.68 -30.35 -14.89
C GLN A 59 12.80 -30.05 -13.67
N LEU A 60 11.66 -30.72 -13.55
CA LEU A 60 10.82 -30.62 -12.38
C LEU A 60 11.55 -31.22 -11.17
N LYS A 61 11.80 -30.39 -10.18
CA LYS A 61 12.50 -30.77 -8.95
C LYS A 61 11.56 -31.14 -7.82
N PHE A 62 10.50 -30.35 -7.66
CA PHE A 62 9.50 -30.52 -6.62
C PHE A 62 8.15 -29.95 -7.08
N TYR A 63 7.06 -30.49 -6.58
CA TYR A 63 5.75 -29.86 -6.69
C TYR A 63 4.80 -30.31 -5.57
N ASP A 64 3.89 -29.42 -5.23
CA ASP A 64 2.73 -29.70 -4.40
C ASP A 64 1.48 -28.96 -4.94
N THR A 65 0.52 -28.65 -4.07
CA THR A 65 -0.68 -27.89 -4.44
C THR A 65 -0.42 -26.38 -4.59
N SER A 66 0.71 -25.88 -4.11
CA SER A 66 1.03 -24.46 -4.04
C SER A 66 2.14 -24.04 -5.00
N VAL A 67 3.15 -24.90 -5.22
CA VAL A 67 4.34 -24.55 -6.01
C VAL A 67 4.77 -25.71 -6.91
N ALA A 68 5.37 -25.37 -8.06
CA ALA A 68 6.14 -26.29 -8.90
C ALA A 68 7.53 -25.67 -9.12
N VAL A 69 8.58 -26.34 -8.65
CA VAL A 69 9.96 -25.86 -8.71
C VAL A 69 10.69 -26.56 -9.84
N TYR A 70 11.29 -25.76 -10.73
CA TYR A 70 12.06 -26.23 -11.87
C TYR A 70 13.49 -25.72 -11.77
N PHE A 71 14.43 -26.60 -12.07
CA PHE A 71 15.85 -26.29 -12.16
C PHE A 71 16.35 -26.49 -13.57
N ASP A 72 17.25 -25.62 -14.03
CA ASP A 72 18.11 -25.96 -15.15
C ASP A 72 19.22 -26.94 -14.71
N ASN A 73 20.03 -27.42 -15.68
CA ASN A 73 21.05 -28.44 -15.40
C ASN A 73 22.22 -27.93 -14.53
N ASP A 74 22.39 -26.63 -14.37
CA ASP A 74 23.52 -26.03 -13.67
C ASP A 74 23.19 -25.73 -12.19
N VAL A 75 21.90 -25.76 -11.81
CA VAL A 75 21.47 -25.57 -10.41
C VAL A 75 21.79 -26.83 -9.60
N ASN A 76 22.43 -26.63 -8.44
CA ASN A 76 22.75 -27.73 -7.53
C ASN A 76 21.48 -28.49 -7.11
N PRO A 77 21.33 -29.79 -7.45
CA PRO A 77 20.11 -30.53 -7.16
C PRO A 77 19.86 -30.83 -5.67
N SER A 78 20.82 -30.54 -4.79
CA SER A 78 20.65 -30.70 -3.35
C SER A 78 19.92 -29.53 -2.66
N ILE A 79 19.66 -28.46 -3.39
CA ILE A 79 18.93 -27.29 -2.88
C ILE A 79 17.46 -27.66 -2.70
N THR A 80 16.92 -27.42 -1.52
CA THR A 80 15.51 -27.80 -1.15
C THR A 80 14.73 -26.68 -0.48
N TRP A 81 15.34 -25.55 -0.16
CA TRP A 81 14.63 -24.47 0.50
C TRP A 81 13.47 -23.88 -0.35
N PRO A 82 13.53 -23.85 -1.71
CA PRO A 82 12.43 -23.37 -2.52
C PRO A 82 11.15 -24.17 -2.32
N ASP A 83 11.28 -25.48 -2.08
CA ASP A 83 10.17 -26.42 -1.97
C ASP A 83 9.17 -25.99 -0.87
N SER A 84 9.66 -25.52 0.26
CA SER A 84 8.83 -25.09 1.38
C SER A 84 8.60 -23.58 1.43
N TYR A 85 9.65 -22.78 1.21
CA TYR A 85 9.56 -21.33 1.35
C TYR A 85 8.61 -20.73 0.30
N LEU A 86 8.78 -21.08 -0.96
CA LEU A 86 7.97 -20.50 -2.03
C LEU A 86 6.50 -20.95 -1.95
N GLY A 87 6.24 -22.19 -1.54
CA GLY A 87 4.89 -22.65 -1.29
C GLY A 87 4.21 -21.82 -0.19
N GLN A 88 4.89 -21.59 0.93
CA GLN A 88 4.38 -20.77 2.03
C GLN A 88 4.17 -19.29 1.61
N ALA A 89 5.14 -18.69 0.91
CA ALA A 89 5.05 -17.31 0.42
C ALA A 89 3.87 -17.15 -0.56
N TRP A 90 3.69 -18.12 -1.45
CA TRP A 90 2.60 -18.12 -2.41
C TRP A 90 1.23 -18.35 -1.76
N ASP A 91 1.12 -19.24 -0.78
CA ASP A 91 -0.12 -19.45 -0.03
C ASP A 91 -0.51 -18.21 0.78
N TYR A 92 0.46 -17.54 1.41
CA TYR A 92 0.23 -16.25 2.05
C TYR A 92 -0.26 -15.21 1.04
N THR A 93 0.37 -15.14 -0.13
CA THR A 93 0.01 -14.23 -1.21
C THR A 93 -1.41 -14.47 -1.71
N LYS A 94 -1.77 -15.73 -1.97
CA LYS A 94 -3.15 -16.09 -2.38
C LYS A 94 -4.18 -15.77 -1.30
N ALA A 95 -3.88 -16.09 -0.04
CA ALA A 95 -4.76 -15.78 1.09
C ALA A 95 -5.00 -14.27 1.24
N THR A 96 -4.01 -13.47 0.90
CA THR A 96 -4.08 -12.01 1.01
C THR A 96 -4.73 -11.37 -0.22
N TYR A 97 -4.23 -11.65 -1.42
CA TYR A 97 -4.58 -10.90 -2.64
C TYR A 97 -5.58 -11.61 -3.55
N GLY A 98 -5.88 -12.87 -3.29
CA GLY A 98 -6.87 -13.68 -4.01
C GLY A 98 -6.25 -14.75 -4.89
N SER A 99 -7.10 -15.46 -5.65
CA SER A 99 -6.68 -16.52 -6.57
C SER A 99 -6.07 -15.92 -7.85
N PHE A 100 -5.15 -16.69 -8.45
CA PHE A 100 -4.40 -16.32 -9.65
C PHE A 100 -4.60 -17.40 -10.71
N GLY A 101 -5.70 -17.32 -11.47
CA GLY A 101 -6.00 -18.23 -12.57
C GLY A 101 -6.49 -19.63 -12.14
N GLY A 102 -6.62 -20.52 -13.12
CA GLY A 102 -7.16 -21.86 -12.94
C GLY A 102 -6.17 -22.87 -12.34
N ASP A 103 -4.91 -22.87 -12.79
CA ASP A 103 -3.80 -23.47 -12.08
C ASP A 103 -3.17 -22.41 -11.17
N SER A 104 -3.57 -22.44 -9.91
CA SER A 104 -3.19 -21.42 -8.93
C SER A 104 -1.82 -21.67 -8.31
N ARG A 105 -1.00 -22.59 -8.86
CA ARG A 105 0.37 -22.81 -8.39
C ARG A 105 1.28 -21.70 -8.87
N LEU A 106 2.34 -21.46 -8.08
CA LEU A 106 3.51 -20.72 -8.51
C LEU A 106 4.46 -21.69 -9.24
N PHE A 107 4.91 -21.35 -10.42
CA PHE A 107 5.96 -22.07 -11.15
C PHE A 107 7.26 -21.29 -10.95
N ALA A 108 8.18 -21.86 -10.20
CA ALA A 108 9.44 -21.22 -9.84
C ALA A 108 10.61 -21.85 -10.62
N ILE A 109 11.27 -21.05 -11.42
CA ILE A 109 12.39 -21.47 -12.27
C ILE A 109 13.69 -20.89 -11.71
N PHE A 110 14.73 -21.73 -11.65
CA PHE A 110 16.05 -21.34 -11.12
C PHE A 110 17.13 -21.63 -12.14
N HIS A 111 18.03 -20.65 -12.33
CA HIS A 111 19.24 -20.74 -13.16
C HIS A 111 20.47 -20.39 -12.34
N ALA A 112 21.57 -21.12 -12.56
CA ALA A 112 22.86 -20.86 -11.94
C ALA A 112 23.96 -20.77 -13.02
N GLY A 113 24.93 -19.85 -12.82
CA GLY A 113 26.02 -19.62 -13.76
C GLY A 113 25.58 -18.94 -15.08
N LYS A 114 24.33 -18.53 -15.18
CA LYS A 114 23.75 -17.87 -16.37
C LYS A 114 22.60 -16.98 -15.96
N TYR A 115 22.25 -16.02 -16.83
CA TYR A 115 21.23 -15.01 -16.59
C TYR A 115 21.54 -14.19 -15.34
N SER A 116 20.78 -13.18 -15.03
CA SER A 116 20.98 -12.35 -13.83
C SER A 116 19.69 -11.60 -13.51
N GLY A 117 19.31 -11.63 -12.24
CA GLY A 117 18.07 -11.04 -11.79
C GLY A 117 16.90 -12.00 -11.92
N GLY A 118 15.70 -11.45 -12.03
CA GLY A 118 14.49 -12.23 -12.18
C GLY A 118 13.49 -11.54 -13.09
N HIS A 119 12.49 -12.30 -13.51
CA HIS A 119 11.30 -11.75 -14.13
C HIS A 119 10.06 -12.60 -13.78
N PRO A 120 8.90 -11.97 -13.68
CA PRO A 120 7.65 -12.65 -13.44
C PRO A 120 6.94 -12.97 -14.76
N SER A 121 5.98 -13.87 -14.69
CA SER A 121 4.90 -13.96 -15.65
C SER A 121 3.59 -14.30 -14.95
N THR A 122 2.49 -13.97 -15.56
CA THR A 122 1.17 -14.21 -15.01
C THR A 122 0.39 -15.22 -15.84
N TYR A 123 -0.65 -15.78 -15.28
CA TYR A 123 -1.52 -16.72 -16.00
C TYR A 123 -2.24 -16.09 -17.22
N PHE A 124 -2.08 -14.79 -17.47
CA PHE A 124 -2.54 -14.12 -18.68
C PHE A 124 -1.59 -14.27 -19.86
N ASP A 125 -0.33 -14.60 -19.62
CA ASP A 125 0.75 -14.52 -20.59
C ASP A 125 0.96 -15.85 -21.30
N THR A 126 0.81 -15.85 -22.60
CA THR A 126 1.07 -17.04 -23.45
C THR A 126 2.56 -17.34 -23.58
N SER A 127 3.44 -16.37 -23.34
CA SER A 127 4.90 -16.57 -23.37
C SER A 127 5.38 -17.62 -22.38
N HIS A 128 4.73 -17.72 -21.20
CA HIS A 128 5.04 -18.69 -20.14
C HIS A 128 3.93 -19.73 -19.96
N ASP A 129 3.27 -20.11 -21.05
CA ASP A 129 2.23 -21.14 -21.10
C ASP A 129 1.06 -20.89 -20.12
N LEU A 130 0.69 -19.62 -19.93
CA LEU A 130 -0.42 -19.17 -19.07
C LEU A 130 -0.26 -19.60 -17.61
N ARG A 131 0.96 -19.53 -17.09
CA ARG A 131 1.31 -19.87 -15.71
C ARG A 131 1.73 -18.65 -14.90
N ASN A 132 1.55 -18.74 -13.58
CA ASN A 132 2.17 -17.77 -12.67
C ASN A 132 3.62 -18.18 -12.45
N VAL A 133 4.57 -17.44 -12.99
CA VAL A 133 5.98 -17.81 -13.04
C VAL A 133 6.83 -16.78 -12.32
N ILE A 134 7.80 -17.26 -11.58
CA ILE A 134 9.02 -16.51 -11.27
C ILE A 134 10.18 -17.25 -11.95
N ASP A 135 11.00 -16.53 -12.70
CA ASP A 135 12.16 -17.04 -13.37
C ASP A 135 13.38 -16.25 -12.88
N VAL A 136 14.23 -16.90 -12.10
CA VAL A 136 15.35 -16.24 -11.40
C VAL A 136 16.68 -16.86 -11.80
N GLY A 137 17.63 -16.00 -12.18
CA GLY A 137 18.96 -16.35 -12.59
C GLY A 137 20.05 -15.70 -11.77
N SER A 138 21.22 -16.33 -11.76
CA SER A 138 22.43 -15.76 -11.17
C SER A 138 23.65 -16.16 -12.01
N SER A 139 24.55 -15.22 -12.24
CA SER A 139 25.85 -15.49 -12.86
C SER A 139 26.79 -16.32 -11.97
N ASP A 140 26.47 -16.45 -10.67
CA ASP A 140 27.19 -17.35 -9.76
C ASP A 140 26.73 -18.80 -9.96
N PRO A 141 27.64 -19.73 -10.35
CA PRO A 141 27.28 -21.15 -10.51
C PRO A 141 26.94 -21.84 -9.17
N ASN A 142 27.24 -21.22 -8.03
CA ASN A 142 26.90 -21.71 -6.69
C ASN A 142 25.71 -20.97 -6.05
N ALA A 143 24.91 -20.26 -6.82
CA ALA A 143 23.73 -19.53 -6.35
C ALA A 143 22.70 -20.43 -5.67
N TRP A 144 21.79 -19.83 -4.96
CA TRP A 144 20.58 -20.43 -4.37
C TRP A 144 20.86 -21.43 -3.22
N THR A 145 22.06 -21.43 -2.65
CA THR A 145 22.45 -22.45 -1.67
C THR A 145 22.02 -22.13 -0.25
N SER A 146 21.74 -20.86 0.08
CA SER A 146 21.50 -20.44 1.46
C SER A 146 20.02 -20.45 1.88
N GLY A 147 19.10 -20.17 0.96
CA GLY A 147 17.67 -19.93 1.25
C GLY A 147 17.45 -18.75 2.20
N THR A 148 18.37 -17.80 2.22
CA THR A 148 18.33 -16.57 3.03
C THR A 148 18.90 -15.39 2.25
N GLY A 149 18.71 -14.17 2.75
CA GLY A 149 19.26 -13.00 2.07
C GLY A 149 18.73 -12.87 0.65
N ASN A 150 19.64 -12.68 -0.30
CA ASN A 150 19.25 -12.47 -1.69
C ASN A 150 18.46 -13.63 -2.33
N ASP A 151 18.66 -14.87 -1.87
CA ASP A 151 17.94 -16.03 -2.40
C ASP A 151 16.41 -15.87 -2.20
N ILE A 152 16.01 -15.47 -1.00
CA ILE A 152 14.59 -15.22 -0.72
C ILE A 152 14.14 -13.83 -1.14
N ASP A 153 15.03 -12.84 -1.14
CA ASP A 153 14.66 -11.48 -1.52
C ASP A 153 14.26 -11.38 -2.97
N LEU A 154 15.07 -11.92 -3.88
CA LEU A 154 14.78 -11.90 -5.31
C LEU A 154 13.51 -12.71 -5.63
N THR A 155 13.41 -13.93 -5.12
CA THR A 155 12.23 -14.77 -5.40
C THR A 155 10.93 -14.16 -4.87
N THR A 156 10.97 -13.52 -3.69
CA THR A 156 9.79 -12.84 -3.13
C THR A 156 9.46 -11.57 -3.92
N HIS A 157 10.46 -10.85 -4.41
CA HIS A 157 10.29 -9.69 -5.29
C HIS A 157 9.47 -10.08 -6.53
N GLU A 158 9.87 -11.14 -7.22
CA GLU A 158 9.18 -11.61 -8.44
C GLU A 158 7.73 -12.07 -8.16
N ILE A 159 7.48 -12.68 -6.99
CA ILE A 159 6.10 -12.99 -6.57
C ILE A 159 5.27 -11.69 -6.41
N GLY A 160 5.88 -10.61 -5.92
CA GLY A 160 5.23 -9.30 -5.81
C GLY A 160 4.75 -8.77 -7.16
N HIS A 161 5.53 -8.96 -8.22
CA HIS A 161 5.12 -8.60 -9.58
C HIS A 161 3.93 -9.40 -10.09
N ILE A 162 3.77 -10.67 -9.69
CA ILE A 162 2.57 -11.44 -10.04
C ILE A 162 1.34 -10.84 -9.35
N VAL A 163 1.48 -10.37 -8.09
CA VAL A 163 0.39 -9.65 -7.42
C VAL A 163 0.05 -8.37 -8.17
N GLU A 164 1.05 -7.59 -8.53
CA GLU A 164 0.88 -6.36 -9.30
C GLU A 164 0.20 -6.63 -10.65
N GLY A 165 0.68 -7.62 -11.39
CA GLY A 165 0.23 -7.92 -12.75
C GLY A 165 -1.07 -8.71 -12.86
N ALA A 166 -1.58 -9.33 -11.77
CA ALA A 166 -2.69 -10.27 -11.88
C ALA A 166 -3.66 -10.31 -10.70
N SER A 167 -3.46 -9.48 -9.67
CA SER A 167 -4.37 -9.48 -8.53
C SER A 167 -5.81 -9.12 -8.92
N LYS A 168 -6.78 -9.69 -8.19
CA LYS A 168 -8.22 -9.50 -8.45
C LYS A 168 -8.69 -9.98 -9.83
N GLY A 169 -7.87 -10.78 -10.53
CA GLY A 169 -8.22 -11.29 -11.85
C GLY A 169 -8.17 -10.23 -12.97
N ILE A 170 -7.39 -9.17 -12.79
CA ILE A 170 -7.22 -8.09 -13.74
C ILE A 170 -5.75 -8.00 -14.13
N HIS A 171 -5.50 -7.92 -15.43
CA HIS A 171 -4.15 -7.86 -15.96
C HIS A 171 -3.53 -6.47 -15.82
N ASN A 172 -2.20 -6.44 -15.61
CA ASN A 172 -1.37 -5.26 -15.40
C ASN A 172 -1.64 -4.51 -14.08
N SER A 173 -0.94 -3.39 -13.89
CA SER A 173 -1.13 -2.45 -12.79
C SER A 173 -1.14 -1.02 -13.30
N PRO A 174 -2.17 -0.23 -12.98
CA PRO A 174 -2.17 1.19 -13.34
C PRO A 174 -1.13 1.98 -12.52
N ALA A 175 -0.66 1.45 -11.40
CA ALA A 175 0.29 2.12 -10.51
C ALA A 175 1.78 1.89 -10.88
N PHE A 176 2.07 0.95 -11.80
CA PHE A 176 3.45 0.60 -12.18
C PHE A 176 4.27 1.84 -12.58
N GLY A 177 3.71 2.74 -13.38
CA GLY A 177 4.39 3.97 -13.80
C GLY A 177 4.65 4.99 -12.67
N ILE A 178 4.09 4.79 -11.46
CA ILE A 178 4.31 5.66 -10.31
C ILE A 178 5.42 5.13 -9.41
N TRP A 179 5.39 3.84 -9.07
CA TRP A 179 6.33 3.24 -8.13
C TRP A 179 7.46 2.45 -8.81
N HIS A 180 7.43 2.37 -10.14
CA HIS A 180 8.39 1.65 -10.98
C HIS A 180 8.55 0.19 -10.54
N ASP A 181 9.62 -0.45 -10.97
CA ASP A 181 9.86 -1.88 -10.80
C ASP A 181 9.92 -2.34 -9.32
N SER A 182 10.44 -1.54 -8.42
CA SER A 182 10.85 -2.09 -7.13
C SER A 182 10.08 -1.58 -5.90
N LYS A 183 9.42 -0.42 -5.95
CA LYS A 183 9.01 0.26 -4.70
C LYS A 183 7.84 -0.42 -3.99
N TRP A 184 6.85 -0.89 -4.72
CA TRP A 184 5.78 -1.72 -4.15
C TRP A 184 6.34 -3.04 -3.60
N MET A 185 7.31 -3.66 -4.30
CA MET A 185 7.90 -4.94 -3.89
C MET A 185 8.62 -4.84 -2.55
N GLU A 186 9.18 -3.68 -2.23
CA GLU A 186 9.88 -3.48 -0.96
C GLU A 186 8.95 -3.66 0.26
N ILE A 187 7.75 -3.11 0.21
CA ILE A 187 6.78 -3.28 1.31
C ILE A 187 6.09 -4.64 1.25
N TYR A 188 5.86 -5.20 0.06
CA TYR A 188 5.32 -6.53 -0.11
C TYR A 188 6.24 -7.59 0.50
N GLN A 189 7.55 -7.56 0.24
CA GLN A 189 8.54 -8.46 0.83
C GLN A 189 8.54 -8.36 2.36
N TYR A 190 8.52 -7.14 2.91
CA TYR A 190 8.43 -6.93 4.34
C TYR A 190 7.17 -7.57 4.94
N ASP A 191 6.02 -7.40 4.29
CA ASP A 191 4.74 -7.98 4.69
C ASP A 191 4.76 -9.52 4.65
N VAL A 192 5.30 -10.11 3.58
CA VAL A 192 5.45 -11.57 3.44
C VAL A 192 6.32 -12.14 4.57
N TYR A 193 7.48 -11.55 4.85
CA TYR A 193 8.35 -12.02 5.91
C TYR A 193 7.66 -11.99 7.28
N LEU A 194 6.94 -10.92 7.60
CA LEU A 194 6.14 -10.84 8.82
C LEU A 194 5.01 -11.89 8.85
N GLY A 195 4.29 -12.01 7.74
CA GLY A 195 3.18 -12.96 7.60
C GLY A 195 3.61 -14.42 7.77
N LEU A 196 4.82 -14.76 7.38
CA LEU A 196 5.43 -16.08 7.55
C LEU A 196 6.13 -16.26 8.91
N GLY A 197 6.10 -15.25 9.79
CA GLY A 197 6.81 -15.29 11.08
C GLY A 197 8.34 -15.19 10.95
N ARG A 198 8.88 -14.82 9.79
CA ARG A 198 10.31 -14.65 9.51
C ARG A 198 10.81 -13.29 10.01
N THR A 199 10.70 -13.06 11.30
CA THR A 199 10.99 -11.76 11.93
C THR A 199 12.43 -11.29 11.74
N SER A 200 13.39 -12.20 11.69
CA SER A 200 14.81 -11.89 11.41
C SER A 200 14.99 -11.34 9.98
N ASP A 201 14.32 -11.95 8.99
CA ASP A 201 14.36 -11.49 7.60
C ASP A 201 13.61 -10.16 7.44
N ALA A 202 12.46 -9.99 8.09
CA ALA A 202 11.74 -8.72 8.12
C ALA A 202 12.61 -7.59 8.71
N THR A 203 13.30 -7.85 9.83
CA THR A 203 14.19 -6.86 10.46
C THR A 203 15.39 -6.54 9.56
N ARG A 204 16.02 -7.55 8.96
CA ARG A 204 17.11 -7.36 7.99
C ARG A 204 16.65 -6.52 6.81
N TRP A 205 15.50 -6.85 6.22
CA TRP A 205 14.92 -6.14 5.08
C TRP A 205 14.57 -4.69 5.42
N TYR A 206 13.92 -4.46 6.56
CA TYR A 206 13.64 -3.13 7.07
C TYR A 206 14.92 -2.28 7.17
N ASN A 207 15.97 -2.80 7.83
CA ASN A 207 17.23 -2.08 7.99
C ASN A 207 17.94 -1.81 6.65
N LEU A 208 17.75 -2.68 5.66
CA LEU A 208 18.27 -2.49 4.31
C LEU A 208 17.51 -1.38 3.57
N LYS A 209 16.18 -1.31 3.73
CA LYS A 209 15.33 -0.42 2.94
C LYS A 209 15.11 0.97 3.53
N ILE A 210 15.21 1.12 4.84
CA ILE A 210 15.07 2.43 5.49
C ILE A 210 16.03 3.50 4.93
N PRO A 211 17.33 3.23 4.70
CA PRO A 211 18.25 4.23 4.16
C PRO A 211 18.20 4.36 2.63
N THR A 212 17.45 3.52 1.92
CA THR A 212 17.42 3.54 0.45
C THR A 212 16.89 4.87 -0.06
N ILE A 213 17.61 5.45 -1.01
CA ILE A 213 17.30 6.74 -1.65
C ILE A 213 17.02 6.48 -3.13
N ASP A 214 16.01 7.16 -3.64
CA ASP A 214 15.58 7.11 -5.04
C ASP A 214 15.60 8.50 -5.68
N ASP A 215 15.63 8.54 -7.00
CA ASP A 215 15.66 9.78 -7.77
C ASP A 215 14.29 10.23 -8.27
N PHE A 216 13.25 9.42 -8.02
CA PHE A 216 11.89 9.70 -8.45
C PHE A 216 10.90 9.66 -7.28
N PRO A 217 9.80 10.42 -7.32
CA PRO A 217 9.48 11.46 -8.31
C PRO A 217 10.43 12.65 -8.23
N ARG A 218 11.33 12.69 -7.25
CA ARG A 218 12.42 13.67 -7.08
C ARG A 218 13.62 13.03 -6.40
N SER A 219 14.79 13.59 -6.63
CA SER A 219 16.02 13.13 -5.96
C SER A 219 15.94 13.25 -4.44
N GLY A 220 16.41 12.23 -3.75
CA GLY A 220 16.40 12.13 -2.29
C GLY A 220 15.11 11.57 -1.71
N THR A 221 14.24 10.98 -2.53
CA THR A 221 13.01 10.30 -2.06
C THR A 221 13.35 8.97 -1.38
N HIS A 222 12.67 8.70 -0.26
CA HIS A 222 12.75 7.42 0.44
C HIS A 222 11.39 6.71 0.42
N TRP A 223 11.10 6.00 -0.64
CA TRP A 223 9.81 5.34 -0.86
C TRP A 223 9.38 4.43 0.29
N PHE A 224 10.29 3.54 0.73
CA PHE A 224 10.01 2.63 1.83
C PHE A 224 9.81 3.38 3.14
N ARG A 225 10.76 4.25 3.54
CA ARG A 225 10.78 4.94 4.82
C ARG A 225 9.64 5.94 4.99
N ASP A 226 9.38 6.77 3.96
CA ASP A 226 8.54 7.96 4.08
C ASP A 226 7.13 7.74 3.55
N TRP A 227 6.89 6.67 2.76
CA TRP A 227 5.59 6.36 2.21
C TRP A 227 5.07 4.98 2.61
N PHE A 228 5.67 3.90 2.08
CA PHE A 228 5.07 2.57 2.23
C PHE A 228 5.08 2.05 3.67
N TYR A 229 6.16 2.23 4.41
CA TYR A 229 6.22 1.77 5.79
C TYR A 229 5.26 2.53 6.72
N PRO A 230 5.15 3.89 6.68
CA PRO A 230 4.11 4.62 7.40
C PRO A 230 2.69 4.21 7.03
N VAL A 231 2.38 4.03 5.73
CA VAL A 231 1.06 3.55 5.28
C VAL A 231 0.78 2.15 5.83
N TYR A 232 1.73 1.25 5.71
CA TYR A 232 1.62 -0.11 6.23
C TYR A 232 1.41 -0.13 7.74
N ASN A 233 2.31 0.48 8.48
CA ASN A 233 2.35 0.39 9.95
C ASN A 233 1.25 1.21 10.64
N GLY A 234 0.84 2.33 10.03
CA GLY A 234 -0.18 3.24 10.57
C GLY A 234 -1.63 2.86 10.24
N PHE A 235 -1.89 2.21 9.11
CA PHE A 235 -3.25 2.17 8.56
C PHE A 235 -3.83 0.76 8.33
N GLY A 236 -3.22 -0.28 8.86
CA GLY A 236 -3.81 -1.62 8.86
C GLY A 236 -2.99 -2.72 8.21
N LYS A 237 -1.71 -2.48 7.98
CA LYS A 237 -0.72 -3.47 7.51
C LYS A 237 -1.17 -4.14 6.20
N THR A 238 -1.08 -5.46 6.14
CA THR A 238 -1.52 -6.32 5.02
C THR A 238 -2.90 -5.96 4.47
N ALA A 239 -3.85 -5.64 5.37
CA ALA A 239 -5.21 -5.31 4.95
C ALA A 239 -5.27 -4.03 4.10
N THR A 240 -4.42 -3.03 4.40
CA THR A 240 -4.34 -1.79 3.62
C THR A 240 -3.69 -2.05 2.27
N LEU A 241 -2.63 -2.85 2.20
CA LEU A 241 -2.00 -3.23 0.94
C LEU A 241 -3.01 -3.93 0.01
N ASN A 242 -3.72 -4.93 0.52
CA ASN A 242 -4.75 -5.64 -0.25
C ASN A 242 -5.92 -4.74 -0.65
N LYS A 243 -6.32 -3.80 0.23
CA LYS A 243 -7.43 -2.87 -0.04
C LYS A 243 -7.14 -1.97 -1.22
N PHE A 244 -5.89 -1.55 -1.42
CA PHE A 244 -5.49 -0.77 -2.59
C PHE A 244 -5.84 -1.51 -3.90
N PHE A 245 -5.39 -2.77 -4.06
CA PHE A 245 -5.73 -3.58 -5.24
C PHE A 245 -7.24 -3.87 -5.36
N SER A 246 -7.92 -4.00 -4.23
CA SER A 246 -9.38 -4.19 -4.24
C SER A 246 -10.11 -2.95 -4.77
N LEU A 247 -9.67 -1.75 -4.39
CA LEU A 247 -10.23 -0.49 -4.89
C LEU A 247 -9.90 -0.29 -6.37
N LEU A 248 -8.69 -0.62 -6.81
CA LEU A 248 -8.33 -0.62 -8.22
C LEU A 248 -9.27 -1.53 -9.01
N GLY A 249 -9.40 -2.78 -8.60
CA GLY A 249 -10.28 -3.75 -9.26
C GLY A 249 -11.75 -3.35 -9.29
N GLN A 250 -12.20 -2.56 -8.31
CA GLN A 250 -13.59 -2.11 -8.22
C GLN A 250 -13.88 -0.84 -9.03
N TYR A 251 -12.95 0.13 -9.02
CA TYR A 251 -13.24 1.48 -9.49
C TYR A 251 -12.36 1.95 -10.64
N PHE A 252 -11.12 1.43 -10.79
CA PHE A 252 -10.26 1.93 -11.85
C PHE A 252 -10.70 1.39 -13.21
N PRO A 253 -10.67 2.21 -14.28
CA PRO A 253 -11.17 1.83 -15.60
C PRO A 253 -10.41 0.64 -16.21
N ARG A 254 -11.18 -0.23 -16.84
CA ARG A 254 -10.69 -1.46 -17.49
C ARG A 254 -11.46 -1.74 -18.76
N HIS A 255 -10.83 -2.50 -19.65
CA HIS A 255 -11.43 -3.01 -20.87
C HIS A 255 -11.17 -4.52 -20.97
N THR A 256 -11.82 -5.18 -21.91
CA THR A 256 -11.60 -6.60 -22.16
C THR A 256 -10.60 -6.78 -23.27
N VAL A 257 -9.60 -7.60 -23.04
CA VAL A 257 -8.59 -8.05 -24.02
C VAL A 257 -8.64 -9.56 -24.18
N THR A 258 -7.98 -10.10 -25.23
CA THR A 258 -7.83 -11.54 -25.42
C THR A 258 -6.39 -11.87 -25.78
N ASN A 259 -5.88 -12.96 -25.23
CA ASN A 259 -4.57 -13.51 -25.60
C ASN A 259 -4.64 -14.61 -26.67
N GLY A 260 -5.81 -14.77 -27.31
CA GLY A 260 -6.04 -15.83 -28.30
C GLY A 260 -6.53 -17.16 -27.71
N VAL A 261 -6.49 -17.32 -26.39
CA VAL A 261 -6.98 -18.51 -25.64
C VAL A 261 -8.23 -18.20 -24.85
N PHE A 262 -8.22 -17.07 -24.13
CA PHE A 262 -9.38 -16.58 -23.37
C PHE A 262 -9.39 -15.05 -23.29
N SER A 263 -10.53 -14.49 -22.89
CA SER A 263 -10.68 -13.05 -22.68
C SER A 263 -10.61 -12.72 -21.19
N TYR A 264 -9.97 -11.58 -20.86
CA TYR A 264 -9.77 -11.12 -19.49
C TYR A 264 -9.83 -9.60 -19.39
N PRO A 265 -10.12 -9.04 -18.21
CA PRO A 265 -10.06 -7.60 -18.00
C PRO A 265 -8.61 -7.12 -17.86
N GLU A 266 -8.33 -5.95 -18.43
CA GLU A 266 -7.05 -5.24 -18.31
C GLU A 266 -7.33 -3.78 -17.96
N TYR A 267 -6.46 -3.14 -17.15
CA TYR A 267 -6.58 -1.72 -16.85
C TYR A 267 -6.31 -0.88 -18.10
N THR A 268 -7.12 0.15 -18.30
CA THR A 268 -7.15 0.90 -19.57
C THR A 268 -5.98 1.86 -19.73
N TRP A 269 -5.45 2.39 -18.62
CA TRP A 269 -4.30 3.31 -18.61
C TRP A 269 -3.57 3.28 -17.26
N GLY A 270 -2.38 3.89 -17.22
CA GLY A 270 -1.62 4.14 -15.99
C GLY A 270 -2.22 5.31 -15.21
N MET A 271 -2.27 5.21 -13.88
CA MET A 271 -2.76 6.30 -13.03
C MET A 271 -1.77 7.47 -12.97
N ASN A 272 -2.30 8.68 -12.75
CA ASN A 272 -1.47 9.81 -12.36
C ASN A 272 -1.21 9.81 -10.84
N PHE A 273 -0.30 10.68 -10.39
CA PHE A 273 0.12 10.69 -8.99
C PHE A 273 -0.99 11.11 -8.01
N GLY A 274 -1.91 11.98 -8.44
CA GLY A 274 -3.10 12.34 -7.65
C GLY A 274 -4.07 11.18 -7.47
N GLU A 275 -4.32 10.39 -8.53
CA GLU A 275 -5.10 9.15 -8.45
C GLU A 275 -4.43 8.14 -7.52
N PHE A 276 -3.11 7.99 -7.60
CA PHE A 276 -2.32 7.15 -6.70
C PHE A 276 -2.55 7.50 -5.23
N VAL A 277 -2.41 8.77 -4.87
CA VAL A 277 -2.65 9.23 -3.48
C VAL A 277 -4.12 9.05 -3.08
N HIS A 278 -5.07 9.25 -4.01
CA HIS A 278 -6.50 9.06 -3.77
C HIS A 278 -6.85 7.60 -3.44
N PHE A 279 -6.37 6.66 -4.26
CA PHE A 279 -6.61 5.22 -4.04
C PHE A 279 -5.94 4.71 -2.77
N TRP A 280 -4.71 5.15 -2.46
CA TRP A 280 -4.06 4.82 -1.20
C TRP A 280 -4.77 5.44 0.01
N SER A 281 -5.29 6.66 -0.11
CA SER A 281 -6.12 7.27 0.94
C SER A 281 -7.39 6.46 1.19
N GLY A 282 -8.04 6.00 0.13
CA GLY A 282 -9.18 5.08 0.22
C GLY A 282 -8.81 3.74 0.87
N ALA A 283 -7.66 3.19 0.53
CA ALA A 283 -7.17 1.95 1.12
C ALA A 283 -6.84 2.11 2.62
N ALA A 284 -6.18 3.19 2.97
CA ALA A 284 -5.89 3.57 4.34
C ALA A 284 -7.16 3.93 5.14
N GLY A 285 -8.19 4.46 4.47
CA GLY A 285 -9.39 5.02 5.11
C GLY A 285 -9.10 6.36 5.80
N ALA A 286 -8.11 7.11 5.30
CA ALA A 286 -7.70 8.42 5.81
C ALA A 286 -7.08 9.24 4.68
N ASP A 287 -7.13 10.58 4.77
CA ASP A 287 -6.48 11.45 3.79
C ASP A 287 -4.95 11.39 3.97
N LEU A 288 -4.26 10.80 3.00
CA LEU A 288 -2.81 10.66 2.99
C LEU A 288 -2.10 11.84 2.28
N LYS A 289 -2.82 12.90 1.91
CA LYS A 289 -2.23 14.03 1.17
C LYS A 289 -0.98 14.58 1.87
N GLN A 290 -1.05 14.80 3.19
CA GLN A 290 0.09 15.37 3.92
C GLN A 290 1.27 14.40 3.99
N LEU A 291 1.01 13.11 4.19
CA LEU A 291 2.06 12.09 4.15
C LEU A 291 2.75 12.06 2.78
N ALA A 292 1.96 12.12 1.70
CA ALA A 292 2.50 12.17 0.33
C ALA A 292 3.32 13.45 0.08
N LEU A 293 2.85 14.62 0.56
CA LEU A 293 3.62 15.87 0.46
C LEU A 293 4.96 15.78 1.19
N ASN A 294 5.00 15.17 2.36
CA ASN A 294 6.24 14.97 3.12
C ASN A 294 7.20 14.01 2.40
N ALA A 295 6.68 12.91 1.88
CA ALA A 295 7.49 11.90 1.18
C ALA A 295 7.99 12.39 -0.18
N PHE A 296 7.11 12.97 -0.99
CA PHE A 296 7.34 13.20 -2.42
C PHE A 296 7.43 14.66 -2.83
N GLY A 297 7.04 15.62 -1.96
CA GLY A 297 6.81 17.02 -2.36
C GLY A 297 5.51 17.16 -3.14
N SER A 298 5.32 18.30 -3.82
CA SER A 298 4.06 18.62 -4.53
C SER A 298 4.06 18.28 -6.02
N LEU A 299 5.21 17.92 -6.59
CA LEU A 299 5.34 17.65 -8.02
C LEU A 299 5.50 16.16 -8.28
N ASP A 300 4.87 15.67 -9.35
CA ASP A 300 5.12 14.35 -9.90
C ASP A 300 6.43 14.31 -10.69
N GLU A 301 6.82 13.14 -11.19
CA GLU A 301 8.07 12.95 -11.94
C GLU A 301 8.12 13.77 -13.24
N SER A 302 6.98 14.11 -13.81
CA SER A 302 6.84 14.98 -14.98
C SER A 302 6.83 16.48 -14.64
N GLY A 303 6.91 16.84 -13.35
CA GLY A 303 6.90 18.21 -12.87
C GLY A 303 5.50 18.83 -12.74
N ASN A 304 4.43 18.04 -12.79
CA ASN A 304 3.06 18.53 -12.59
C ASN A 304 2.72 18.57 -11.08
N ASP A 305 1.91 19.54 -10.68
CA ASP A 305 1.36 19.60 -9.33
C ASP A 305 0.30 18.49 -9.13
N TRP A 306 0.70 17.41 -8.47
CA TRP A 306 -0.19 16.27 -8.23
C TRP A 306 -1.32 16.60 -7.23
N THR A 307 -1.24 17.68 -6.48
CA THR A 307 -2.35 18.06 -5.58
C THR A 307 -3.57 18.53 -6.36
N VAL A 308 -3.37 19.09 -7.56
CA VAL A 308 -4.44 19.40 -8.53
C VAL A 308 -5.02 18.10 -9.11
N GLN A 309 -4.15 17.15 -9.47
CA GLN A 309 -4.59 15.82 -9.94
C GLN A 309 -5.39 15.07 -8.84
N LEU A 310 -5.00 15.19 -7.56
CA LEU A 310 -5.73 14.62 -6.43
C LEU A 310 -7.14 15.21 -6.28
N ALA A 311 -7.26 16.54 -6.46
CA ALA A 311 -8.57 17.19 -6.44
C ALA A 311 -9.47 16.67 -7.57
N GLN A 312 -8.93 16.44 -8.76
CA GLN A 312 -9.67 15.84 -9.88
C GLN A 312 -10.01 14.36 -9.60
N ALA A 313 -9.07 13.56 -9.08
CA ALA A 313 -9.29 12.15 -8.74
C ALA A 313 -10.46 11.96 -7.75
N LYS A 314 -10.62 12.87 -6.78
CA LYS A 314 -11.78 12.86 -5.86
C LYS A 314 -13.12 13.07 -6.57
N LEU A 315 -13.12 13.77 -7.70
CA LEU A 315 -14.31 13.97 -8.53
C LEU A 315 -14.56 12.78 -9.46
N ASP A 316 -13.51 12.17 -9.98
CA ASP A 316 -13.60 11.05 -10.94
C ASP A 316 -13.94 9.73 -10.23
N PHE A 317 -13.49 9.57 -8.98
CA PHE A 317 -13.70 8.36 -8.15
C PHE A 317 -14.44 8.67 -6.83
N PRO A 318 -15.64 9.25 -6.86
CA PRO A 318 -16.34 9.75 -5.67
C PRO A 318 -16.83 8.63 -4.73
N ALA A 319 -16.81 7.38 -5.18
CA ALA A 319 -17.12 6.22 -4.35
C ALA A 319 -16.01 5.85 -3.35
N ILE A 320 -14.77 6.32 -3.58
CA ILE A 320 -13.65 6.17 -2.65
C ILE A 320 -13.74 7.28 -1.60
N LYS A 321 -14.13 6.89 -0.39
CA LYS A 321 -14.41 7.84 0.71
C LYS A 321 -13.39 7.70 1.83
N TYR A 322 -12.93 8.82 2.33
CA TYR A 322 -12.06 8.97 3.51
C TYR A 322 -12.12 10.44 3.98
N THR A 323 -13.33 10.99 4.12
CA THR A 323 -13.53 12.41 4.42
C THR A 323 -13.07 12.74 5.83
N ASP A 324 -12.00 13.50 5.95
CA ASP A 324 -11.56 14.07 7.21
C ASP A 324 -12.47 15.25 7.58
N ILE A 325 -13.22 15.07 8.66
CA ILE A 325 -14.17 16.07 9.16
C ILE A 325 -13.60 16.92 10.29
N THR A 326 -12.38 16.65 10.74
CA THR A 326 -11.76 17.30 11.91
C THR A 326 -11.81 18.81 11.81
N GLY A 327 -11.45 19.37 10.65
CA GLY A 327 -11.44 20.82 10.40
C GLY A 327 -12.82 21.48 10.35
N LEU A 328 -13.90 20.70 10.34
CA LEU A 328 -15.27 21.23 10.42
C LEU A 328 -15.73 21.44 11.88
N GLY A 329 -15.00 20.86 12.84
CA GLY A 329 -15.30 20.92 14.26
C GLY A 329 -14.51 22.00 14.99
N THR A 330 -15.04 22.43 16.13
CA THR A 330 -14.34 23.28 17.10
C THR A 330 -13.76 22.40 18.20
N LEU A 331 -12.45 22.48 18.41
CA LEU A 331 -11.73 21.71 19.42
C LEU A 331 -11.85 22.37 20.80
N SER A 332 -12.00 21.57 21.84
CA SER A 332 -11.79 21.93 23.24
C SER A 332 -11.07 20.81 23.98
N VAL A 333 -10.31 21.13 25.02
CA VAL A 333 -9.59 20.18 25.87
C VAL A 333 -9.88 20.44 27.36
N THR A 334 -9.84 19.39 28.16
CA THR A 334 -10.11 19.51 29.64
C THR A 334 -9.03 20.33 30.33
N LYS A 335 -7.78 20.24 29.87
CA LYS A 335 -6.66 20.99 30.41
C LYS A 335 -5.78 21.47 29.25
N GLU A 336 -5.52 22.76 29.23
CA GLU A 336 -4.73 23.40 28.19
C GLU A 336 -3.22 23.43 28.54
N ASN A 337 -2.39 23.56 27.52
CA ASN A 337 -0.99 23.93 27.68
C ASN A 337 -0.88 25.27 28.44
N SER A 338 0.12 25.42 29.29
CA SER A 338 0.32 26.65 30.08
C SER A 338 0.48 27.93 29.23
N GLY A 339 0.91 27.79 27.97
CA GLY A 339 1.00 28.87 27.01
C GLY A 339 -0.29 29.19 26.26
N GLY A 340 -1.36 28.43 26.51
CA GLY A 340 -2.67 28.53 25.83
C GLY A 340 -2.73 27.76 24.49
N ALA A 341 -3.92 27.70 23.91
CA ALA A 341 -4.23 26.90 22.72
C ALA A 341 -3.35 27.23 21.49
N GLY A 342 -2.95 28.47 21.32
CA GLY A 342 -2.11 28.94 20.22
C GLY A 342 -0.60 28.80 20.46
N ALA A 343 -0.15 28.29 21.60
CA ALA A 343 1.25 28.09 21.90
C ALA A 343 1.91 27.07 20.94
N THR A 344 3.24 27.02 20.93
CA THR A 344 4.02 26.07 20.12
C THR A 344 3.58 24.60 20.37
N GLU A 345 3.16 24.27 21.59
CA GLU A 345 2.65 22.97 21.98
C GLU A 345 1.22 23.06 22.55
N GLY A 346 0.43 24.08 22.14
CA GLY A 346 -0.95 24.28 22.53
C GLY A 346 -1.92 23.31 21.84
N SER A 347 -3.18 23.28 22.32
CA SER A 347 -4.18 22.34 21.81
C SER A 347 -4.52 22.50 20.33
N SER A 348 -4.28 23.67 19.73
CA SER A 348 -4.44 23.86 18.28
C SER A 348 -3.60 22.86 17.46
N LYS A 349 -2.52 22.32 18.04
CA LYS A 349 -1.63 21.33 17.40
C LYS A 349 -2.25 19.95 17.28
N LEU A 350 -3.32 19.67 17.98
CA LEU A 350 -4.06 18.42 17.88
C LEU A 350 -4.80 18.26 16.54
N VAL A 351 -5.05 19.37 15.84
CA VAL A 351 -5.92 19.39 14.65
C VAL A 351 -5.37 20.28 13.52
N ASP A 352 -4.09 20.64 13.55
CA ASP A 352 -3.48 21.54 12.56
C ASP A 352 -3.02 20.81 11.27
N ASN A 353 -3.24 19.50 11.21
CA ASN A 353 -2.83 18.63 10.12
C ASN A 353 -1.32 18.64 9.86
N ASN A 354 -0.53 18.76 10.92
CA ASN A 354 0.92 18.75 10.87
C ASN A 354 1.52 17.77 11.89
N TYR A 355 1.89 16.60 11.45
CA TYR A 355 2.44 15.53 12.30
C TYR A 355 3.75 15.91 13.01
N ASN A 356 4.42 16.99 12.60
CA ASN A 356 5.65 17.46 13.20
C ASN A 356 5.44 18.44 14.37
N THR A 357 4.22 18.91 14.57
CA THR A 357 3.82 19.65 15.76
C THR A 357 3.17 18.72 16.76
N LYS A 358 3.05 19.13 18.02
CA LYS A 358 2.37 18.34 19.04
C LYS A 358 1.66 19.23 20.05
N PHE A 359 0.64 18.68 20.66
CA PHE A 359 0.09 19.16 21.91
C PHE A 359 0.85 18.52 23.08
N PHE A 360 1.17 19.33 24.06
CA PHE A 360 1.74 18.92 25.34
C PHE A 360 1.03 19.57 26.49
N VAL A 361 0.73 18.80 27.54
CA VAL A 361 0.20 19.31 28.79
C VAL A 361 0.93 18.69 29.98
N GLY A 362 1.49 19.53 30.84
CA GLY A 362 2.13 19.12 32.06
C GLY A 362 1.12 18.74 33.14
N GLY A 363 1.42 17.72 33.95
CA GLY A 363 0.54 17.22 34.98
C GLY A 363 -0.73 16.60 34.41
N PHE A 364 -0.61 15.46 33.74
CA PHE A 364 -1.71 14.73 33.11
C PHE A 364 -2.84 14.42 34.11
N PRO A 365 -4.04 14.98 33.90
CA PRO A 365 -5.16 14.66 34.78
C PRO A 365 -5.76 13.31 34.43
N ALA A 366 -6.15 12.52 35.40
CA ALA A 366 -6.95 11.33 35.14
C ALA A 366 -8.24 11.72 34.42
N GLY A 367 -8.54 11.08 33.31
CA GLY A 367 -9.71 11.40 32.50
C GLY A 367 -9.57 12.65 31.64
N PHE A 368 -8.41 12.86 31.02
CA PHE A 368 -8.20 13.95 30.08
C PHE A 368 -9.08 13.79 28.82
N GLU A 369 -9.75 14.85 28.41
CA GLU A 369 -10.63 14.85 27.24
C GLU A 369 -10.15 15.83 26.17
N MET A 370 -10.19 15.37 24.91
CA MET A 370 -10.13 16.18 23.69
C MET A 370 -11.48 16.05 23.00
N GLN A 371 -12.20 17.16 22.76
CA GLN A 371 -13.54 17.13 22.19
C GLN A 371 -13.62 18.00 20.92
N LEU A 372 -14.24 17.46 19.89
CA LEU A 372 -14.68 18.18 18.68
C LEU A 372 -16.19 18.37 18.71
N THR A 373 -16.62 19.61 18.48
CA THR A 373 -18.05 19.98 18.37
C THR A 373 -18.31 20.50 16.96
N PHE A 374 -19.26 19.88 16.28
CA PHE A 374 -19.62 20.17 14.89
C PHE A 374 -20.95 20.94 14.79
N PRO A 375 -21.12 21.82 13.77
CA PRO A 375 -22.38 22.51 13.53
C PRO A 375 -23.50 21.58 13.03
N SER A 376 -23.15 20.42 12.46
CA SER A 376 -24.06 19.35 12.03
C SER A 376 -23.59 18.01 12.53
N ALA A 377 -24.48 17.02 12.58
CA ALA A 377 -24.11 15.67 13.00
C ALA A 377 -23.45 14.89 11.84
N HIS A 378 -22.42 14.12 12.14
CA HIS A 378 -21.62 13.31 11.22
C HIS A 378 -21.54 11.86 11.68
N ILE A 379 -21.15 10.94 10.81
CA ILE A 379 -20.85 9.54 11.15
C ILE A 379 -19.33 9.38 11.15
N ALA A 380 -18.70 9.33 12.33
CA ALA A 380 -17.29 8.97 12.42
C ALA A 380 -17.13 7.45 12.37
N GLY A 381 -16.64 6.94 11.24
CA GLY A 381 -16.37 5.52 11.04
C GLY A 381 -14.95 5.11 11.44
N SER A 382 -14.03 6.06 11.50
CA SER A 382 -12.67 5.86 11.99
C SER A 382 -12.05 7.16 12.52
N TYR A 383 -10.91 7.02 13.18
CA TYR A 383 -10.12 8.15 13.66
C TYR A 383 -8.64 7.79 13.69
N THR A 384 -7.77 8.80 13.65
CA THR A 384 -6.34 8.59 13.85
C THR A 384 -5.86 9.31 15.10
N LEU A 385 -4.83 8.73 15.74
CA LEU A 385 -3.98 9.40 16.71
C LEU A 385 -2.53 9.30 16.25
N THR A 386 -1.77 10.39 16.41
CA THR A 386 -0.36 10.46 16.08
C THR A 386 0.46 10.71 17.33
N SER A 387 1.49 9.89 17.58
CA SER A 387 2.40 10.03 18.72
C SER A 387 3.19 11.35 18.67
N GLY A 388 3.67 11.80 19.81
CA GLY A 388 4.56 12.95 19.88
C GLY A 388 5.92 12.69 19.22
N ASN A 389 6.71 13.75 19.06
CA ASN A 389 8.05 13.71 18.44
C ASN A 389 9.17 13.24 19.39
N ASP A 390 8.90 13.14 20.70
CA ASP A 390 9.83 12.75 21.73
C ASP A 390 9.18 11.77 22.75
N LEU A 391 9.72 11.59 23.90
CA LEU A 391 9.33 10.86 25.12
C LEU A 391 8.05 9.99 25.00
N PRO A 392 8.19 8.71 24.61
CA PRO A 392 7.04 7.82 24.33
C PRO A 392 6.17 7.50 25.56
N ASP A 393 6.68 7.71 26.77
CA ASP A 393 5.95 7.55 28.03
C ASP A 393 4.79 8.55 28.20
N ARG A 394 4.80 9.66 27.47
CA ARG A 394 3.75 10.68 27.44
C ARG A 394 2.60 10.36 26.48
N ASP A 395 2.79 9.44 25.52
CA ASP A 395 1.78 9.11 24.51
C ASP A 395 0.55 8.43 25.13
N PRO A 396 -0.65 8.58 24.54
CA PRO A 396 -1.86 7.91 24.99
C PRO A 396 -1.71 6.37 24.95
N LYS A 397 -2.20 5.72 26.03
CA LYS A 397 -2.16 4.26 26.19
C LYS A 397 -3.54 3.64 26.23
N ASP A 398 -4.41 4.21 27.08
CA ASP A 398 -5.78 3.74 27.26
C ASP A 398 -6.75 4.89 27.01
N TRP A 399 -7.72 4.67 26.13
CA TRP A 399 -8.73 5.70 25.83
C TRP A 399 -10.02 5.12 25.29
N GLN A 400 -11.04 5.99 25.25
CA GLN A 400 -12.31 5.74 24.59
C GLN A 400 -12.59 6.84 23.57
N LEU A 401 -13.18 6.49 22.42
CA LEU A 401 -13.88 7.42 21.56
C LEU A 401 -15.36 7.39 21.93
N LEU A 402 -15.94 8.56 22.16
CA LEU A 402 -17.35 8.71 22.50
C LEU A 402 -18.04 9.71 21.54
N GLY A 403 -19.35 9.48 21.29
CA GLY A 403 -20.22 10.37 20.52
C GLY A 403 -21.39 10.87 21.35
N SER A 404 -21.83 12.10 21.08
CA SER A 404 -22.99 12.73 21.73
C SER A 404 -23.69 13.75 20.82
N ASN A 405 -24.98 13.95 20.98
CA ASN A 405 -25.72 15.02 20.30
C ASN A 405 -26.10 16.17 21.23
N ASP A 406 -26.23 15.91 22.55
CA ASP A 406 -26.63 16.89 23.56
C ASP A 406 -25.47 17.40 24.43
N GLY A 407 -24.32 16.72 24.41
CA GLY A 407 -23.15 17.00 25.25
C GLY A 407 -23.27 16.48 26.70
N PHE A 408 -24.34 15.80 27.02
CA PHE A 408 -24.61 15.22 28.36
C PHE A 408 -24.63 13.69 28.30
N THR A 409 -25.33 13.13 27.32
CA THR A 409 -25.40 11.67 27.07
C THR A 409 -24.33 11.27 26.09
N TRP A 410 -23.39 10.43 26.52
CA TRP A 410 -22.24 9.99 25.71
C TRP A 410 -22.30 8.49 25.46
N TYR A 411 -22.13 8.10 24.23
CA TYR A 411 -22.11 6.71 23.75
C TYR A 411 -20.69 6.30 23.44
N VAL A 412 -20.23 5.20 24.00
CA VAL A 412 -18.89 4.63 23.69
C VAL A 412 -18.93 4.01 22.30
N LEU A 413 -18.06 4.47 21.42
CA LEU A 413 -17.94 4.04 20.03
C LEU A 413 -16.74 3.13 19.82
N ASP A 414 -15.68 3.33 20.61
CA ASP A 414 -14.47 2.51 20.57
C ASP A 414 -13.73 2.56 21.92
N VAL A 415 -13.06 1.46 22.28
CA VAL A 415 -12.25 1.34 23.50
C VAL A 415 -10.90 0.76 23.13
N ARG A 416 -9.83 1.44 23.54
CA ARG A 416 -8.45 1.00 23.34
C ARG A 416 -7.72 0.93 24.67
N THR A 417 -6.99 -0.17 24.89
CA THR A 417 -6.17 -0.40 26.07
C THR A 417 -4.80 -0.92 25.69
N GLY A 418 -3.78 -0.60 26.49
CA GLY A 418 -2.42 -1.10 26.30
C GLY A 418 -1.76 -0.66 24.98
N GLN A 419 -2.19 0.46 24.41
CA GLN A 419 -1.67 0.92 23.13
C GLN A 419 -0.27 1.51 23.26
N THR A 420 0.54 1.27 22.23
CA THR A 420 1.89 1.83 22.07
C THR A 420 2.09 2.35 20.65
N PHE A 421 3.05 3.25 20.49
CA PHE A 421 3.50 3.75 19.20
C PHE A 421 4.95 3.32 19.00
N GLU A 422 5.22 2.57 17.92
CA GLU A 422 6.53 1.95 17.65
C GLU A 422 7.60 2.97 17.25
N SER A 423 7.17 4.14 16.73
CA SER A 423 8.06 5.25 16.33
C SER A 423 7.47 6.60 16.72
N ARG A 424 8.30 7.63 16.65
CA ARG A 424 7.87 9.01 16.88
C ARG A 424 7.13 9.53 15.65
N ASN A 425 6.15 10.43 15.88
CA ASN A 425 5.25 10.96 14.85
C ASN A 425 4.49 9.85 14.08
N GLN A 426 4.32 8.69 14.70
CA GLN A 426 3.57 7.59 14.11
C GLN A 426 2.08 7.86 14.16
N THR A 427 1.44 7.88 13.01
CA THR A 427 -0.02 7.90 12.88
C THR A 427 -0.57 6.47 12.88
N ARG A 428 -1.59 6.21 13.71
CA ARG A 428 -2.31 4.94 13.74
C ARG A 428 -3.79 5.18 13.53
N LEU A 429 -4.39 4.38 12.64
CA LEU A 429 -5.83 4.38 12.36
C LEU A 429 -6.57 3.39 13.27
N PHE A 430 -7.68 3.84 13.81
CA PHE A 430 -8.61 3.05 14.62
C PHE A 430 -10.00 3.09 13.97
N ARG A 431 -10.56 1.92 13.65
CA ARG A 431 -11.88 1.81 13.06
C ARG A 431 -12.92 1.57 14.14
N THR A 432 -14.09 2.18 13.96
CA THR A 432 -15.27 1.96 14.80
C THR A 432 -16.31 1.14 14.05
N THR A 433 -17.29 0.62 14.76
CA THR A 433 -18.51 0.03 14.17
C THR A 433 -19.68 1.01 14.20
N ASN A 434 -19.40 2.30 14.43
CA ASN A 434 -20.43 3.32 14.55
C ASN A 434 -21.16 3.56 13.20
N THR A 435 -22.49 3.52 13.27
CA THR A 435 -23.40 3.87 12.16
C THR A 435 -24.30 5.05 12.50
N ASN A 436 -24.18 5.60 13.70
CA ASN A 436 -25.00 6.71 14.16
C ASN A 436 -24.31 8.06 13.93
N THR A 437 -25.10 9.09 13.73
CA THR A 437 -24.62 10.48 13.60
C THR A 437 -24.54 11.15 14.96
N TYR A 438 -23.44 11.88 15.20
CA TYR A 438 -23.24 12.71 16.38
C TYR A 438 -22.71 14.08 15.99
N SER A 439 -23.12 15.11 16.73
CA SER A 439 -22.59 16.47 16.59
C SER A 439 -21.40 16.75 17.50
N ARG A 440 -21.06 15.83 18.39
CA ARG A 440 -19.90 15.92 19.29
C ARG A 440 -19.20 14.58 19.37
N TYR A 441 -17.88 14.63 19.30
CA TYR A 441 -17.02 13.47 19.51
C TYR A 441 -15.94 13.83 20.50
N LYS A 442 -15.56 12.91 21.38
CA LYS A 442 -14.42 13.10 22.26
C LYS A 442 -13.57 11.85 22.40
N ILE A 443 -12.27 12.07 22.56
CA ILE A 443 -11.33 11.08 23.07
C ILE A 443 -11.20 11.33 24.58
N TYR A 444 -11.57 10.34 25.37
CA TYR A 444 -11.36 10.30 26.81
C TYR A 444 -10.13 9.44 27.09
N VAL A 445 -9.01 10.05 27.46
CA VAL A 445 -7.75 9.36 27.76
C VAL A 445 -7.70 9.05 29.25
N SER A 446 -7.72 7.77 29.60
CA SER A 446 -7.66 7.29 30.98
C SER A 446 -6.24 7.01 31.45
N ALA A 447 -5.31 6.68 30.54
CA ALA A 447 -3.91 6.46 30.87
C ALA A 447 -2.98 6.83 29.69
N ASN A 448 -1.78 7.30 30.02
CA ASN A 448 -0.61 7.37 29.12
C ASN A 448 0.38 6.24 29.44
N ASN A 449 1.54 6.21 28.81
CA ASN A 449 2.53 5.16 28.98
C ASN A 449 3.43 5.31 30.22
N GLY A 450 2.99 6.08 31.24
CA GLY A 450 3.62 6.13 32.56
C GLY A 450 4.22 7.47 32.97
N SER A 451 4.12 8.51 32.12
CA SER A 451 4.55 9.87 32.45
C SER A 451 3.54 10.61 33.32
N VAL A 452 4.01 11.60 34.07
CA VAL A 452 3.17 12.60 34.74
C VAL A 452 2.61 13.64 33.78
N ASP A 453 3.11 13.68 32.54
CA ASP A 453 2.72 14.60 31.48
C ASP A 453 2.05 13.84 30.34
N PHE A 454 1.33 14.57 29.46
CA PHE A 454 0.67 13.98 28.30
C PHE A 454 1.05 14.72 27.04
N GLN A 455 1.16 13.98 25.93
CA GLN A 455 1.34 14.53 24.59
C GLN A 455 0.63 13.68 23.54
N THR A 456 0.29 14.31 22.42
CA THR A 456 -0.05 13.67 21.15
C THR A 456 0.08 14.70 20.02
N SER A 457 0.47 14.30 18.81
CA SER A 457 0.68 15.26 17.71
C SER A 457 -0.62 15.59 17.01
N GLU A 458 -1.39 14.57 16.59
CA GLU A 458 -2.61 14.78 15.81
C GLU A 458 -3.73 13.85 16.25
N TRP A 459 -4.95 14.36 16.21
CA TRP A 459 -6.20 13.63 16.24
C TRP A 459 -7.02 13.99 15.01
N ARG A 460 -7.33 13.00 14.15
CA ARG A 460 -8.20 13.20 12.99
C ARG A 460 -9.43 12.32 13.11
N LEU A 461 -10.59 12.86 12.73
CA LEU A 461 -11.87 12.16 12.72
C LEU A 461 -12.32 12.00 11.27
N ILE A 462 -12.67 10.77 10.88
CA ILE A 462 -12.88 10.40 9.48
C ILE A 462 -14.29 9.87 9.32
N GLU A 463 -15.06 10.51 8.43
CA GLU A 463 -16.40 10.12 8.03
C GLU A 463 -16.34 9.07 6.91
N TYR A 464 -17.26 8.10 6.96
CA TYR A 464 -17.51 7.16 5.88
C TYR A 464 -18.51 7.70 4.86
#